data_4470638c933549d9572e00cd9400ded7
#
_entry.id   4470638c933549d9572e00cd9400ded7
#
_cell.length_a   1.000
_cell.length_b   1.000
_cell.length_c   1.000
_cell.angle_alpha   90.00
_cell.angle_beta   90.00
_cell.angle_gamma   90.00
#
_symmetry.space_group_name_H-M   'P 1'
#
loop_
_entity.id
_entity.type
_entity.pdbx_description
1 polymer ?
#
loop_
_entity_poly.entity_id
_entity_poly.type
_entity_poly.pdbx_seq_one_letter_code
_entity_poly.pdbx_strand_id
1 'polypeptide(L)'
;IYDKIYAPKNPGVYFIHDTRGILYIGRTENIYKRFTQHAWVRKNKNLFKLSQNPFGKLKFSWVNFKNIADTKKYESKWVELFLPVCNENYNTIKKKQ
;
A
#
# COMPACT_ATOMS: atom_id res chain seq x y z
N ILE A 1 11.75 4.25 -10.61
CA ILE A 1 11.03 4.00 -11.83
C ILE A 1 10.42 5.30 -12.35
N TYR A 2 10.24 5.36 -13.63
CA TYR A 2 9.64 6.50 -14.30
C TYR A 2 8.30 6.95 -13.68
N ASP A 3 7.59 6.05 -13.06
CA ASP A 3 6.26 6.31 -12.51
C ASP A 3 6.25 7.37 -11.40
N LYS A 4 7.35 7.52 -10.69
CA LYS A 4 7.39 8.52 -9.62
C LYS A 4 7.25 9.95 -10.13
N ILE A 5 7.58 10.18 -11.41
CA ILE A 5 7.45 11.49 -12.04
C ILE A 5 5.98 11.88 -12.13
N TYR A 6 5.11 10.90 -12.27
CA TYR A 6 3.69 11.12 -12.46
C TYR A 6 2.88 10.94 -11.17
N ALA A 7 3.52 10.50 -10.09
CA ALA A 7 2.82 10.33 -8.84
C ALA A 7 2.36 11.69 -8.30
N PRO A 8 1.08 11.84 -7.98
CA PRO A 8 0.55 13.13 -7.56
C PRO A 8 0.92 13.43 -6.11
N LYS A 9 0.97 14.73 -5.79
CA LYS A 9 1.22 15.20 -4.43
C LYS A 9 -0.07 15.35 -3.65
N ASN A 10 -0.99 14.43 -3.86
CA ASN A 10 -2.33 14.45 -3.26
C ASN A 10 -2.47 13.32 -2.25
N PRO A 11 -3.47 13.42 -1.36
CA PRO A 11 -3.81 12.28 -0.52
C PRO A 11 -4.27 11.10 -1.36
N GLY A 12 -4.05 9.91 -0.87
CA GLY A 12 -4.49 8.74 -1.61
C GLY A 12 -4.28 7.44 -0.86
N VAL A 13 -4.75 6.38 -1.48
CA VAL A 13 -4.54 5.02 -1.04
C VAL A 13 -3.61 4.38 -2.05
N TYR A 14 -2.55 3.73 -1.56
CA TYR A 14 -1.57 3.10 -2.43
C TYR A 14 -1.54 1.60 -2.22
N PHE A 15 -1.07 0.89 -3.24
CA PHE A 15 -1.07 -0.57 -3.29
C PHE A 15 0.31 -1.04 -3.70
N ILE A 16 0.89 -1.94 -2.92
CA ILE A 16 2.14 -2.61 -3.27
C ILE A 16 1.75 -4.00 -3.76
N HIS A 17 2.13 -4.33 -4.98
CA HIS A 17 1.71 -5.60 -5.57
C HIS A 17 2.76 -6.16 -6.53
N ASP A 18 2.66 -7.47 -6.77
CA ASP A 18 3.43 -8.17 -7.79
C ASP A 18 2.53 -9.26 -8.38
N THR A 19 3.10 -10.28 -9.02
CA THR A 19 2.27 -11.32 -9.64
C THR A 19 1.48 -12.16 -8.65
N ARG A 20 1.83 -12.12 -7.36
CA ARG A 20 1.06 -12.79 -6.30
C ARG A 20 -0.24 -12.06 -5.98
N GLY A 21 -0.35 -10.81 -6.39
CA GLY A 21 -1.49 -9.96 -6.09
C GLY A 21 -1.11 -8.79 -5.19
N ILE A 22 -2.08 -8.25 -4.47
CA ILE A 22 -1.85 -7.11 -3.59
C ILE A 22 -1.21 -7.58 -2.29
N LEU A 23 0.00 -7.08 -2.01
CA LEU A 23 0.74 -7.44 -0.81
C LEU A 23 0.44 -6.49 0.35
N TYR A 24 0.19 -5.22 0.05
CA TYR A 24 -0.01 -4.22 1.07
C TYR A 24 -0.84 -3.07 0.54
N ILE A 25 -1.74 -2.55 1.37
CA ILE A 25 -2.54 -1.36 1.08
C ILE A 25 -2.30 -0.35 2.20
N GLY A 26 -1.97 0.88 1.84
CA GLY A 26 -1.74 1.94 2.80
C GLY A 26 -2.36 3.24 2.36
N ARG A 27 -2.41 4.22 3.27
CA ARG A 27 -2.88 5.57 2.94
C ARG A 27 -1.81 6.58 3.26
N THR A 28 -1.88 7.71 2.58
CA THR A 28 -0.90 8.77 2.74
C THR A 28 -1.52 10.13 2.43
N GLU A 29 -0.96 11.17 3.01
CA GLU A 29 -1.33 12.54 2.68
C GLU A 29 -0.74 13.00 1.35
N ASN A 30 0.33 12.34 0.91
CA ASN A 30 1.06 12.73 -0.28
C ASN A 30 1.63 11.48 -0.96
N ILE A 31 1.00 11.07 -2.04
CA ILE A 31 1.40 9.84 -2.75
C ILE A 31 2.83 9.94 -3.28
N TYR A 32 3.19 11.08 -3.87
CA TYR A 32 4.53 11.28 -4.41
C TYR A 32 5.60 11.10 -3.33
N LYS A 33 5.38 11.74 -2.18
CA LYS A 33 6.32 11.67 -1.06
C LYS A 33 6.45 10.26 -0.53
N ARG A 34 5.32 9.57 -0.39
CA ARG A 34 5.33 8.18 0.11
C ARG A 34 6.08 7.26 -0.85
N PHE A 35 5.86 7.42 -2.13
CA PHE A 35 6.52 6.61 -3.15
C PHE A 35 8.04 6.84 -3.14
N THR A 36 8.47 8.10 -3.06
CA THR A 36 9.89 8.44 -3.14
C THR A 36 10.67 8.10 -1.87
N GLN A 37 10.02 8.14 -0.72
CA GLN A 37 10.70 7.89 0.56
C GLN A 37 11.05 6.43 0.80
N HIS A 38 10.28 5.52 0.23
CA HIS A 38 10.43 4.07 0.46
C HIS A 38 10.36 3.65 1.93
N ALA A 39 9.97 4.57 2.82
CA ALA A 39 9.91 4.30 4.25
C ALA A 39 8.89 3.23 4.62
N TRP A 40 7.87 3.07 3.78
CA TRP A 40 6.82 2.07 4.00
C TRP A 40 7.38 0.64 4.04
N VAL A 41 8.45 0.37 3.33
CA VAL A 41 9.06 -0.96 3.31
C VAL A 41 9.68 -1.30 4.66
N ARG A 42 10.34 -0.33 5.28
CA ARG A 42 11.05 -0.55 6.55
C ARG A 42 10.11 -0.76 7.73
N LYS A 43 8.93 -0.13 7.68
CA LYS A 43 7.98 -0.20 8.80
C LYS A 43 7.24 -1.51 8.89
N ASN A 44 7.17 -2.25 7.81
CA ASN A 44 6.46 -3.52 7.77
C ASN A 44 7.43 -4.64 7.42
N LYS A 45 7.76 -5.47 8.42
CA LYS A 45 8.77 -6.52 8.26
C LYS A 45 8.39 -7.54 7.19
N ASN A 46 7.11 -7.89 7.13
CA ASN A 46 6.65 -8.87 6.14
C ASN A 46 6.74 -8.29 4.74
N LEU A 47 6.36 -7.03 4.57
CA LEU A 47 6.45 -6.37 3.28
C LEU A 47 7.91 -6.23 2.84
N PHE A 48 8.78 -5.86 3.77
CA PHE A 48 10.20 -5.76 3.48
C PHE A 48 10.75 -7.10 2.98
N LYS A 49 10.41 -8.17 3.68
CA LYS A 49 10.86 -9.52 3.35
C LYS A 49 10.39 -9.93 1.94
N LEU A 50 9.11 -9.70 1.64
CA LEU A 50 8.56 -10.06 0.35
C LEU A 50 9.10 -9.17 -0.77
N SER A 51 9.43 -7.91 -0.48
CA SER A 51 9.97 -7.00 -1.48
C SER A 51 11.39 -7.37 -1.93
N GLN A 52 12.11 -8.13 -1.11
CA GLN A 52 13.46 -8.59 -1.46
C GLN A 52 13.43 -9.67 -2.54
N ASN A 53 12.33 -10.42 -2.62
CA ASN A 53 12.17 -11.50 -3.58
C ASN A 53 10.79 -11.41 -4.23
N PRO A 54 10.56 -10.40 -5.07
CA PRO A 54 9.26 -10.23 -5.69
C PRO A 54 9.00 -11.30 -6.75
N PHE A 55 7.73 -11.64 -6.93
CA PHE A 55 7.31 -12.53 -8.01
C PHE A 55 6.94 -11.64 -9.20
N GLY A 56 7.82 -11.56 -10.18
CA GLY A 56 7.72 -10.59 -11.25
C GLY A 56 8.18 -9.22 -10.75
N LYS A 57 7.59 -8.15 -11.29
CA LYS A 57 7.94 -6.79 -10.88
C LYS A 57 7.13 -6.36 -9.68
N LEU A 58 7.82 -5.82 -8.67
CA LEU A 58 7.14 -5.17 -7.57
C LEU A 58 6.62 -3.82 -8.07
N LYS A 59 5.33 -3.58 -7.89
CA LYS A 59 4.66 -2.39 -8.41
C LYS A 59 4.02 -1.57 -7.31
N PHE A 60 3.93 -0.28 -7.55
CA PHE A 60 3.29 0.69 -6.68
C PHE A 60 2.18 1.38 -7.48
N SER A 61 0.94 1.20 -7.04
CA SER A 61 -0.22 1.82 -7.68
C SER A 61 -0.96 2.68 -6.66
N TRP A 62 -1.81 3.59 -7.12
CA TRP A 62 -2.51 4.49 -6.22
C TRP A 62 -3.86 4.93 -6.76
N VAL A 63 -4.69 5.41 -5.83
CA VAL A 63 -5.94 6.11 -6.14
C VAL A 63 -5.90 7.46 -5.43
N ASN A 64 -6.11 8.54 -6.16
CA ASN A 64 -6.11 9.91 -5.63
C ASN A 64 -7.39 10.23 -4.90
N PHE A 65 -7.29 11.08 -3.87
CA PHE A 65 -8.43 11.64 -3.18
C PHE A 65 -8.25 13.14 -3.00
N LYS A 66 -9.35 13.87 -2.92
CA LYS A 66 -9.32 15.31 -2.70
C LYS A 66 -8.96 15.67 -1.26
N ASN A 67 -9.36 14.82 -0.32
CA ASN A 67 -9.07 15.08 1.10
C ASN A 67 -8.64 13.80 1.80
N ILE A 68 -7.92 13.98 2.91
CA ILE A 68 -7.33 12.87 3.65
C ILE A 68 -8.38 12.01 4.36
N ALA A 69 -9.52 12.61 4.72
CA ALA A 69 -10.55 11.87 5.45
C ALA A 69 -11.10 10.69 4.65
N ASP A 70 -11.26 10.86 3.35
CA ASP A 70 -11.78 9.79 2.49
C ASP A 70 -10.81 8.62 2.37
N THR A 71 -9.50 8.88 2.49
CA THR A 71 -8.51 7.81 2.36
C THR A 71 -8.66 6.75 3.43
N LYS A 72 -9.01 7.15 4.66
CA LYS A 72 -9.18 6.21 5.76
C LYS A 72 -10.33 5.24 5.50
N LYS A 73 -11.45 5.77 5.01
CA LYS A 73 -12.62 4.98 4.71
C LYS A 73 -12.33 3.93 3.64
N TYR A 74 -11.71 4.35 2.55
CA TYR A 74 -11.45 3.46 1.43
C TYR A 74 -10.31 2.49 1.70
N GLU A 75 -9.29 2.92 2.43
CA GLU A 75 -8.23 2.00 2.83
C GLU A 75 -8.79 0.84 3.64
N SER A 76 -9.60 1.15 4.66
CA SER A 76 -10.20 0.12 5.50
C SER A 76 -11.07 -0.84 4.69
N LYS A 77 -11.88 -0.29 3.79
CA LYS A 77 -12.75 -1.06 2.94
C LYS A 77 -11.95 -2.00 2.03
N TRP A 78 -10.89 -1.49 1.42
CA TRP A 78 -10.11 -2.28 0.49
C TRP A 78 -9.21 -3.30 1.18
N VAL A 79 -8.70 -3.00 2.37
CA VAL A 79 -7.98 -3.99 3.17
C VAL A 79 -8.89 -5.16 3.50
N GLU A 80 -10.13 -4.85 3.90
CA GLU A 80 -11.11 -5.89 4.20
C GLU A 80 -11.48 -6.71 2.96
N LEU A 81 -11.60 -6.05 1.82
CA LEU A 81 -12.00 -6.70 0.58
C LEU A 81 -10.88 -7.56 -0.01
N PHE A 82 -9.65 -7.03 -0.07
CA PHE A 82 -8.54 -7.71 -0.74
C PHE A 82 -7.68 -8.56 0.18
N LEU A 83 -7.76 -8.33 1.48
CA LEU A 83 -7.02 -9.10 2.50
C LEU A 83 -5.53 -9.22 2.17
N PRO A 84 -4.82 -8.06 2.01
CA PRO A 84 -3.40 -8.11 1.68
C PRO A 84 -2.59 -8.77 2.78
N VAL A 85 -1.71 -9.67 2.41
CA VAL A 85 -1.00 -10.52 3.37
C VAL A 85 -0.10 -9.73 4.33
N CYS A 86 0.38 -8.56 3.94
CA CYS A 86 1.28 -7.76 4.75
C CYS A 86 0.60 -6.70 5.61
N ASN A 87 -0.72 -6.57 5.57
CA ASN A 87 -1.43 -5.61 6.39
C ASN A 87 -1.69 -6.17 7.78
N GLU A 88 -1.24 -5.44 8.81
CA GLU A 88 -1.43 -5.87 10.20
C GLU A 88 -2.90 -5.98 10.59
N ASN A 89 -3.73 -5.07 10.06
CA ASN A 89 -5.16 -5.10 10.34
C ASN A 89 -5.80 -6.41 9.90
N TYR A 90 -5.37 -6.92 8.76
CA TYR A 90 -5.85 -8.21 8.28
C TYR A 90 -5.48 -9.33 9.26
N ASN A 91 -4.22 -9.35 9.70
CA ASN A 91 -3.74 -10.37 10.63
C ASN A 91 -4.48 -10.31 11.95
N THR A 92 -4.77 -9.12 12.45
CA THR A 92 -5.51 -8.92 13.69
C THR A 92 -6.93 -9.45 13.57
N ILE A 93 -7.61 -9.13 12.48
CA ILE A 93 -8.97 -9.59 12.23
C ILE A 93 -9.00 -11.12 12.13
N LYS A 94 -8.06 -11.69 11.41
CA LYS A 94 -7.99 -13.12 11.23
C LYS A 94 -7.76 -13.87 12.54
N LYS A 95 -6.93 -13.33 13.41
CA LYS A 95 -6.66 -13.93 14.71
C LYS A 95 -7.88 -13.94 15.62
N LYS A 96 -8.77 -12.96 15.46
CA LYS A 96 -10.01 -12.89 16.26
C LYS A 96 -11.08 -13.85 15.79
N GLN A 97 -10.94 -14.33 14.59
CA GLN A 97 -11.88 -15.29 14.02
C GLN A 97 -11.47 -16.73 14.36
#